data_639a75d3a43c6f339f95013ed6d685c7
#
_entry.id   639a75d3a43c6f339f95013ed6d685c7
#
_cell.length_a   1.000
_cell.length_b   1.000
_cell.length_c   1.000
_cell.angle_alpha   90.00
_cell.angle_beta   90.00
_cell.angle_gamma   90.00
#
_symmetry.space_group_name_H-M   'P 1'
#
loop_
_entity.id
_entity.type
_entity.pdbx_description
1 polymer ?
#
loop_
_entity_poly.entity_id
_entity_poly.type
_entity_poly.pdbx_seq_one_letter_code
_entity_poly.pdbx_strand_id
1 'polypeptide(L)'
;MSKIIGIDLGTTNSCVAVMEGGEPVVIANSEGARTTPSVVAFTKDGERLVGQIAKRQAITNPDRTISSIKRQMGTNYKVTIDGKSYNPQEISAMILQKLKADAESYLGEPVTQAVITVPAYFSDSQRQATKDAGRIAGLEVLRIINEPTAASLAYGLDKDETHKILVYDLGGGTFDVSLLEIGDGVFEVLATNGDTHLGGDDFDNRIIDYVADAFQKENGIDLKKDRMAYQRLKEAAEKAKIELSGVMSANINLPFITADATGPKHLDMTRTRAKFNELTADLVEKTITPMQNALRDAGLTAAQVDKVILVGGSTRIPAVQEAVKKVTGKEPFKGINPDECVAIGAAIQAGVLGGEVKDVLLLDVTPLSLGLETEGHIFTRLIDRNTTIPTEKSQVFSTAADGQTTVEIHVLQGERPMAYDNKTLGRFQLTGIPAAPRGVPQIEVTFRIDKNGIVSVSAKDKGTGNEQNITITSSSNMSEEEIQQRVKEAEQFAEADKKRKEEVETLNHADSLTYEMEKQLKENGDKLSAEDKAAVEKELADFKAVRERNNPDEIKTAMDAMTQKVYAIFGKLYQQQGGAQGAPDMGNAGPQPGTQNDDGSFNADGSVQ
;
A
#
# COMPACT_ATOMS: atom_id res chain seq x y z
N MET A 1 4.31 16.53 -19.58
CA MET A 1 3.19 16.25 -18.64
C MET A 1 3.82 15.59 -17.44
N SER A 2 3.45 15.94 -16.20
CA SER A 2 3.96 15.23 -15.04
C SER A 2 3.57 13.76 -15.10
N LYS A 3 4.45 12.86 -14.68
CA LYS A 3 4.18 11.41 -14.67
C LYS A 3 3.05 11.09 -13.70
N ILE A 4 2.20 10.14 -14.09
CA ILE A 4 1.15 9.59 -13.24
C ILE A 4 1.69 8.29 -12.65
N ILE A 5 1.68 8.16 -11.32
CA ILE A 5 2.17 6.95 -10.65
C ILE A 5 1.04 5.97 -10.35
N GLY A 6 1.37 4.67 -10.36
CA GLY A 6 0.50 3.60 -9.88
C GLY A 6 0.93 3.18 -8.48
N ILE A 7 -0.01 3.15 -7.53
CA ILE A 7 0.26 2.81 -6.14
C ILE A 7 -0.58 1.60 -5.72
N ASP A 8 0.08 0.57 -5.23
CA ASP A 8 -0.51 -0.46 -4.40
C ASP A 8 -0.41 -0.02 -2.93
N LEU A 9 -1.53 0.39 -2.35
CA LEU A 9 -1.63 0.74 -0.94
C LEU A 9 -2.01 -0.52 -0.14
N GLY A 10 -1.05 -1.40 0.11
CA GLY A 10 -1.26 -2.68 0.79
C GLY A 10 -1.42 -2.57 2.31
N THR A 11 -2.01 -3.60 2.94
CA THR A 11 -2.19 -3.67 4.41
C THR A 11 -0.85 -3.75 5.14
N THR A 12 0.06 -4.59 4.65
CA THR A 12 1.37 -4.86 5.27
C THR A 12 2.49 -4.14 4.56
N ASN A 13 2.50 -4.18 3.23
CA ASN A 13 3.48 -3.50 2.39
C ASN A 13 2.76 -2.76 1.27
N SER A 14 3.31 -1.63 0.88
CA SER A 14 2.86 -0.82 -0.26
C SER A 14 3.95 -0.78 -1.34
N CYS A 15 3.55 -0.57 -2.57
CA CYS A 15 4.44 -0.54 -3.72
C CYS A 15 4.06 0.60 -4.66
N VAL A 16 5.04 1.21 -5.33
CA VAL A 16 4.81 2.26 -6.32
C VAL A 16 5.51 1.93 -7.62
N ALA A 17 4.84 2.20 -8.73
CA ALA A 17 5.36 1.97 -10.07
C ALA A 17 4.98 3.12 -11.01
N VAL A 18 5.68 3.23 -12.13
CA VAL A 18 5.46 4.25 -13.16
C VAL A 18 5.66 3.66 -14.55
N MET A 19 5.07 4.27 -15.57
CA MET A 19 5.36 3.92 -16.96
C MET A 19 6.61 4.67 -17.43
N GLU A 20 7.59 3.93 -17.95
CA GLU A 20 8.81 4.45 -18.56
C GLU A 20 9.11 3.71 -19.86
N GLY A 21 9.28 4.45 -20.94
CA GLY A 21 9.60 3.86 -22.23
C GLY A 21 8.55 2.87 -22.77
N GLY A 22 7.30 2.95 -22.30
CA GLY A 22 6.23 2.04 -22.67
C GLY A 22 6.10 0.80 -21.75
N GLU A 23 7.01 0.65 -20.79
CA GLU A 23 7.02 -0.46 -19.84
C GLU A 23 6.74 0.01 -18.41
N PRO A 24 6.07 -0.79 -17.56
CA PRO A 24 5.87 -0.46 -16.16
C PRO A 24 7.12 -0.78 -15.34
N VAL A 25 7.60 0.20 -14.58
CA VAL A 25 8.79 0.10 -13.73
C VAL A 25 8.40 0.28 -12.28
N VAL A 26 8.75 -0.68 -11.41
CA VAL A 26 8.60 -0.56 -9.97
C VAL A 26 9.71 0.32 -9.40
N ILE A 27 9.33 1.38 -8.70
CA ILE A 27 10.26 2.33 -8.09
C ILE A 27 10.77 1.77 -6.76
N ALA A 28 12.08 1.69 -6.60
CA ALA A 28 12.70 1.37 -5.33
C ALA A 28 12.57 2.56 -4.36
N ASN A 29 12.30 2.27 -3.09
CA ASN A 29 12.28 3.30 -2.05
C ASN A 29 13.69 3.78 -1.69
N SER A 30 13.78 4.79 -0.83
CA SER A 30 15.06 5.37 -0.39
C SER A 30 15.98 4.37 0.33
N GLU A 31 15.44 3.26 0.82
CA GLU A 31 16.20 2.16 1.43
C GLU A 31 16.62 1.07 0.41
N GLY A 32 16.33 1.27 -0.88
CA GLY A 32 16.64 0.35 -1.97
C GLY A 32 15.69 -0.85 -2.10
N ALA A 33 14.61 -0.90 -1.32
CA ALA A 33 13.61 -1.96 -1.40
C ALA A 33 12.50 -1.59 -2.41
N ARG A 34 11.96 -2.60 -3.09
CA ARG A 34 10.88 -2.43 -4.07
C ARG A 34 9.48 -2.33 -3.45
N THR A 35 9.37 -2.66 -2.16
CA THR A 35 8.16 -2.50 -1.35
C THR A 35 8.48 -1.72 -0.09
N THR A 36 7.51 -0.96 0.41
CA THR A 36 7.62 -0.15 1.62
C THR A 36 6.63 -0.68 2.66
N PRO A 37 7.07 -1.05 3.88
CA PRO A 37 6.15 -1.45 4.94
C PRO A 37 5.09 -0.37 5.20
N SER A 38 3.83 -0.76 5.26
CA SER A 38 2.69 0.13 5.56
C SER A 38 2.61 0.41 7.07
N VAL A 39 3.70 0.96 7.62
CA VAL A 39 3.90 1.23 9.04
C VAL A 39 4.24 2.70 9.22
N VAL A 40 3.54 3.33 10.17
CA VAL A 40 3.79 4.72 10.59
C VAL A 40 4.13 4.73 12.07
N ALA A 41 5.13 5.49 12.46
CA ALA A 41 5.48 5.66 13.86
C ALA A 41 5.79 7.12 14.19
N PHE A 42 5.63 7.46 15.47
CA PHE A 42 5.95 8.78 15.99
C PHE A 42 7.01 8.65 17.09
N THR A 43 8.10 9.40 16.97
CA THR A 43 9.13 9.44 18.01
C THR A 43 8.62 10.21 19.25
N LYS A 44 9.38 10.17 20.34
CA LYS A 44 9.07 10.96 21.54
C LYS A 44 9.14 12.47 21.29
N ASP A 45 9.94 12.87 20.34
CA ASP A 45 10.12 14.28 19.95
C ASP A 45 9.09 14.74 18.91
N GLY A 46 8.09 13.87 18.58
CA GLY A 46 7.00 14.19 17.66
C GLY A 46 7.35 13.99 16.18
N GLU A 47 8.52 13.45 15.87
CA GLU A 47 8.91 13.13 14.50
C GLU A 47 8.08 11.96 13.95
N ARG A 48 7.68 12.07 12.69
CA ARG A 48 6.95 11.04 11.97
C ARG A 48 7.91 10.16 11.15
N LEU A 49 7.83 8.86 11.34
CA LEU A 49 8.58 7.86 10.60
C LEU A 49 7.61 6.98 9.81
N VAL A 50 8.00 6.60 8.58
CA VAL A 50 7.17 5.76 7.70
C VAL A 50 8.04 4.68 7.06
N GLY A 51 7.47 3.49 6.87
CA GLY A 51 8.13 2.39 6.17
C GLY A 51 9.05 1.58 7.08
N GLN A 52 10.21 1.18 6.56
CA GLN A 52 11.12 0.28 7.24
C GLN A 52 11.69 0.88 8.54
N ILE A 53 11.94 2.19 8.56
CA ILE A 53 12.41 2.90 9.76
C ILE A 53 11.36 2.83 10.87
N ALA A 54 10.08 3.04 10.53
CA ALA A 54 8.98 2.91 11.47
C ALA A 54 8.84 1.46 11.97
N LYS A 55 8.95 0.46 11.09
CA LYS A 55 8.87 -0.97 11.44
C LYS A 55 10.00 -1.38 12.40
N ARG A 56 11.23 -0.90 12.18
CA ARG A 56 12.39 -1.24 13.03
C ARG A 56 12.26 -0.79 14.47
N GLN A 57 11.60 0.34 14.74
CA GLN A 57 11.41 0.83 16.09
C GLN A 57 10.15 0.30 16.79
N ALA A 58 9.31 -0.48 16.12
CA ALA A 58 8.05 -0.98 16.66
C ALA A 58 8.22 -1.72 18.01
N ILE A 59 9.32 -2.45 18.18
CA ILE A 59 9.65 -3.17 19.44
C ILE A 59 9.86 -2.19 20.60
N THR A 60 10.61 -1.11 20.38
CA THR A 60 10.98 -0.16 21.43
C THR A 60 9.96 0.96 21.62
N ASN A 61 9.06 1.12 20.64
CA ASN A 61 8.05 2.18 20.59
C ASN A 61 6.68 1.64 20.12
N PRO A 62 6.14 0.57 20.72
CA PRO A 62 4.93 -0.07 20.23
C PRO A 62 3.68 0.81 20.33
N ASP A 63 3.61 1.69 21.35
CA ASP A 63 2.45 2.56 21.60
C ASP A 63 2.30 3.69 20.58
N ARG A 64 3.37 3.99 19.86
CA ARG A 64 3.44 5.07 18.87
C ARG A 64 3.69 4.54 17.46
N THR A 65 3.58 3.23 17.26
CA THR A 65 3.76 2.57 15.96
C THR A 65 2.46 1.94 15.50
N ILE A 66 2.00 2.34 14.32
CA ILE A 66 0.73 1.95 13.74
C ILE A 66 1.02 1.06 12.53
N SER A 67 0.44 -0.14 12.51
CA SER A 67 0.47 -1.09 11.40
C SER A 67 -0.94 -1.54 11.02
N SER A 68 -1.10 -2.11 9.83
CA SER A 68 -2.36 -2.70 9.34
C SER A 68 -3.55 -1.73 9.34
N ILE A 69 -3.31 -0.42 9.24
CA ILE A 69 -4.35 0.62 9.31
C ILE A 69 -5.41 0.48 8.20
N LYS A 70 -5.06 -0.12 7.07
CA LYS A 70 -5.97 -0.35 5.94
C LYS A 70 -7.21 -1.16 6.35
N ARG A 71 -7.10 -2.07 7.34
CA ARG A 71 -8.23 -2.81 7.90
C ARG A 71 -9.27 -1.92 8.60
N GLN A 72 -8.90 -0.70 8.96
CA GLN A 72 -9.77 0.27 9.63
C GLN A 72 -10.33 1.33 8.66
N MET A 73 -10.00 1.26 7.37
CA MET A 73 -10.52 2.20 6.37
C MET A 73 -12.04 2.18 6.31
N GLY A 74 -12.65 3.36 6.20
CA GLY A 74 -14.11 3.52 6.18
C GLY A 74 -14.81 3.29 7.52
N THR A 75 -14.06 3.23 8.64
CA THR A 75 -14.59 3.13 10.00
C THR A 75 -14.32 4.40 10.82
N ASN A 76 -14.96 4.51 11.98
CA ASN A 76 -14.71 5.60 12.94
C ASN A 76 -13.51 5.34 13.86
N TYR A 77 -12.64 4.41 13.50
CA TYR A 77 -11.43 4.11 14.26
C TYR A 77 -10.54 5.35 14.39
N LYS A 78 -9.98 5.55 15.58
CA LYS A 78 -9.02 6.62 15.84
C LYS A 78 -7.87 6.06 16.67
N VAL A 79 -6.66 6.47 16.32
CA VAL A 79 -5.47 6.26 17.14
C VAL A 79 -5.04 7.59 17.73
N THR A 80 -4.77 7.62 19.03
CA THR A 80 -4.35 8.85 19.72
C THR A 80 -2.87 8.75 20.08
N ILE A 81 -2.07 9.70 19.56
CA ILE A 81 -0.64 9.82 19.82
C ILE A 81 -0.40 11.24 20.36
N ASP A 82 0.17 11.35 21.55
CA ASP A 82 0.49 12.62 22.21
C ASP A 82 -0.70 13.61 22.29
N GLY A 83 -1.90 13.07 22.53
CA GLY A 83 -3.13 13.86 22.61
C GLY A 83 -3.73 14.26 21.26
N LYS A 84 -3.06 13.98 20.14
CA LYS A 84 -3.61 14.15 18.78
C LYS A 84 -4.21 12.84 18.29
N SER A 85 -5.46 12.90 17.83
CA SER A 85 -6.17 11.75 17.25
C SER A 85 -6.03 11.75 15.73
N TYR A 86 -5.71 10.57 15.19
CA TYR A 86 -5.59 10.32 13.76
C TYR A 86 -6.62 9.29 13.32
N ASN A 87 -7.26 9.52 12.19
CA ASN A 87 -8.13 8.54 11.55
C ASN A 87 -7.35 7.66 10.56
N PRO A 88 -7.94 6.57 10.02
CA PRO A 88 -7.25 5.69 9.08
C PRO A 88 -6.80 6.39 7.80
N GLN A 89 -7.55 7.38 7.31
CA GLN A 89 -7.20 8.14 6.11
C GLN A 89 -5.92 8.96 6.32
N GLU A 90 -5.76 9.60 7.48
CA GLU A 90 -4.57 10.38 7.81
C GLU A 90 -3.32 9.52 7.92
N ILE A 91 -3.42 8.35 8.56
CA ILE A 91 -2.29 7.41 8.65
C ILE A 91 -1.94 6.83 7.28
N SER A 92 -2.94 6.49 6.47
CA SER A 92 -2.73 6.02 5.09
C SER A 92 -2.12 7.11 4.20
N ALA A 93 -2.51 8.37 4.40
CA ALA A 93 -1.92 9.50 3.69
C ALA A 93 -0.42 9.67 3.98
N MET A 94 0.03 9.39 5.20
CA MET A 94 1.45 9.42 5.55
C MET A 94 2.25 8.37 4.77
N ILE A 95 1.67 7.17 4.56
CA ILE A 95 2.26 6.13 3.72
C ILE A 95 2.32 6.59 2.27
N LEU A 96 1.22 7.15 1.74
CA LEU A 96 1.15 7.66 0.37
C LEU A 96 2.15 8.81 0.14
N GLN A 97 2.36 9.68 1.12
CA GLN A 97 3.37 10.75 1.05
C GLN A 97 4.78 10.19 0.93
N LYS A 98 5.12 9.12 1.67
CA LYS A 98 6.41 8.45 1.54
C LYS A 98 6.61 7.88 0.13
N LEU A 99 5.60 7.18 -0.40
CA LEU A 99 5.66 6.62 -1.76
C LEU A 99 5.75 7.71 -2.83
N LYS A 100 5.03 8.83 -2.66
CA LYS A 100 5.13 10.02 -3.51
C LYS A 100 6.54 10.59 -3.48
N ALA A 101 7.12 10.79 -2.29
CA ALA A 101 8.47 11.33 -2.14
C ALA A 101 9.54 10.41 -2.76
N ASP A 102 9.39 9.08 -2.63
CA ASP A 102 10.27 8.12 -3.28
C ASP A 102 10.15 8.19 -4.81
N ALA A 103 8.91 8.33 -5.33
CA ALA A 103 8.67 8.50 -6.76
C ALA A 103 9.25 9.83 -7.30
N GLU A 104 9.06 10.94 -6.58
CA GLU A 104 9.64 12.24 -6.94
C GLU A 104 11.17 12.22 -6.92
N SER A 105 11.75 11.50 -5.95
CA SER A 105 13.21 11.31 -5.89
C SER A 105 13.75 10.50 -7.07
N TYR A 106 13.02 9.47 -7.48
CA TYR A 106 13.38 8.63 -8.62
C TYR A 106 13.23 9.37 -9.95
N LEU A 107 12.11 10.07 -10.14
CA LEU A 107 11.77 10.75 -11.40
C LEU A 107 12.49 12.09 -11.56
N GLY A 108 12.97 12.70 -10.48
CA GLY A 108 13.58 14.05 -10.51
C GLY A 108 12.57 15.18 -10.77
N GLU A 109 11.26 14.90 -10.70
CA GLU A 109 10.19 15.87 -10.93
C GLU A 109 9.04 15.70 -9.91
N PRO A 110 8.23 16.75 -9.65
CA PRO A 110 7.07 16.65 -8.77
C PRO A 110 6.01 15.68 -9.32
N VAL A 111 5.43 14.87 -8.43
CA VAL A 111 4.34 13.95 -8.73
C VAL A 111 3.05 14.45 -8.09
N THR A 112 2.05 14.75 -8.90
CA THR A 112 0.77 15.32 -8.45
C THR A 112 -0.42 14.40 -8.69
N GLN A 113 -0.27 13.34 -9.49
CA GLN A 113 -1.36 12.48 -9.93
C GLN A 113 -1.04 11.01 -9.69
N ALA A 114 -2.05 10.23 -9.29
CA ALA A 114 -1.90 8.81 -9.03
C ALA A 114 -3.14 8.00 -9.41
N VAL A 115 -2.91 6.71 -9.71
CA VAL A 115 -3.89 5.63 -9.63
C VAL A 115 -3.59 4.84 -8.37
N ILE A 116 -4.59 4.63 -7.51
CA ILE A 116 -4.43 3.92 -6.22
C ILE A 116 -5.31 2.68 -6.22
N THR A 117 -4.78 1.57 -5.73
CA THR A 117 -5.51 0.31 -5.68
C THR A 117 -6.27 0.12 -4.37
N VAL A 118 -7.35 -0.65 -4.43
CA VAL A 118 -8.14 -1.09 -3.28
C VAL A 118 -8.53 -2.55 -3.47
N PRO A 119 -8.79 -3.30 -2.38
CA PRO A 119 -9.40 -4.62 -2.47
C PRO A 119 -10.71 -4.56 -3.25
N ALA A 120 -10.98 -5.59 -4.07
CA ALA A 120 -12.19 -5.62 -4.90
C ALA A 120 -13.46 -5.58 -4.06
N TYR A 121 -13.43 -6.19 -2.88
CA TYR A 121 -14.57 -6.30 -1.97
C TYR A 121 -14.70 -5.11 -0.99
N PHE A 122 -13.90 -4.03 -1.19
CA PHE A 122 -14.08 -2.78 -0.44
C PHE A 122 -15.44 -2.16 -0.72
N SER A 123 -16.10 -1.75 0.36
CA SER A 123 -17.32 -0.96 0.28
C SER A 123 -17.05 0.45 -0.25
N ASP A 124 -18.09 1.14 -0.69
CA ASP A 124 -18.03 2.52 -1.14
C ASP A 124 -17.32 3.44 -0.14
N SER A 125 -17.66 3.35 1.15
CA SER A 125 -17.01 4.14 2.21
C SER A 125 -15.51 3.89 2.34
N GLN A 126 -15.04 2.67 2.11
CA GLN A 126 -13.62 2.33 2.14
C GLN A 126 -12.88 2.87 0.90
N ARG A 127 -13.54 2.85 -0.27
CA ARG A 127 -13.02 3.42 -1.52
C ARG A 127 -12.88 4.94 -1.41
N GLN A 128 -13.92 5.61 -0.90
CA GLN A 128 -13.88 7.05 -0.69
C GLN A 128 -12.80 7.44 0.33
N ALA A 129 -12.69 6.71 1.44
CA ALA A 129 -11.64 6.94 2.44
C ALA A 129 -10.23 6.80 1.84
N THR A 130 -10.03 5.87 0.91
CA THR A 130 -8.75 5.70 0.20
C THR A 130 -8.49 6.89 -0.74
N LYS A 131 -9.51 7.38 -1.44
CA LYS A 131 -9.41 8.58 -2.28
C LYS A 131 -9.07 9.83 -1.48
N ASP A 132 -9.69 9.98 -0.29
CA ASP A 132 -9.42 11.08 0.62
C ASP A 132 -7.98 11.01 1.17
N ALA A 133 -7.48 9.82 1.50
CA ALA A 133 -6.08 9.63 1.89
C ALA A 133 -5.10 10.08 0.79
N GLY A 134 -5.40 9.80 -0.49
CA GLY A 134 -4.63 10.30 -1.62
C GLY A 134 -4.64 11.82 -1.70
N ARG A 135 -5.79 12.46 -1.53
CA ARG A 135 -5.92 13.93 -1.50
C ARG A 135 -5.14 14.54 -0.34
N ILE A 136 -5.22 13.99 0.87
CA ILE A 136 -4.45 14.43 2.04
C ILE A 136 -2.93 14.31 1.77
N ALA A 137 -2.52 13.28 1.01
CA ALA A 137 -1.13 13.10 0.59
C ALA A 137 -0.66 14.09 -0.50
N GLY A 138 -1.55 14.98 -0.98
CA GLY A 138 -1.25 15.91 -2.06
C GLY A 138 -1.24 15.26 -3.44
N LEU A 139 -2.05 14.20 -3.63
CA LEU A 139 -2.22 13.50 -4.90
C LEU A 139 -3.65 13.70 -5.42
N GLU A 140 -3.77 14.10 -6.67
CA GLU A 140 -5.01 13.97 -7.42
C GLU A 140 -5.20 12.49 -7.79
N VAL A 141 -6.19 11.84 -7.18
CA VAL A 141 -6.50 10.43 -7.44
C VAL A 141 -7.37 10.35 -8.69
N LEU A 142 -6.75 10.07 -9.83
CA LEU A 142 -7.42 9.99 -11.14
C LEU A 142 -8.35 8.78 -11.24
N ARG A 143 -7.95 7.67 -10.59
CA ARG A 143 -8.74 6.44 -10.54
C ARG A 143 -8.42 5.64 -9.28
N ILE A 144 -9.47 5.05 -8.71
CA ILE A 144 -9.37 3.91 -7.80
C ILE A 144 -9.60 2.65 -8.63
N ILE A 145 -8.71 1.67 -8.53
CA ILE A 145 -8.77 0.40 -9.27
C ILE A 145 -8.72 -0.77 -8.29
N ASN A 146 -9.43 -1.85 -8.58
CA ASN A 146 -9.38 -3.06 -7.77
C ASN A 146 -8.05 -3.79 -7.90
N GLU A 147 -7.51 -4.30 -6.78
CA GLU A 147 -6.21 -5.01 -6.74
C GLU A 147 -6.15 -6.20 -7.70
N PRO A 148 -7.13 -7.13 -7.74
CA PRO A 148 -7.10 -8.24 -8.68
C PRO A 148 -7.22 -7.78 -10.13
N THR A 149 -7.93 -6.67 -10.39
CA THR A 149 -8.04 -6.09 -11.71
C THR A 149 -6.71 -5.47 -12.15
N ALA A 150 -6.01 -4.77 -11.26
CA ALA A 150 -4.66 -4.28 -11.52
C ALA A 150 -3.69 -5.44 -11.80
N ALA A 151 -3.72 -6.49 -10.98
CA ALA A 151 -2.88 -7.67 -11.22
C ALA A 151 -3.14 -8.34 -12.57
N SER A 152 -4.40 -8.33 -13.04
CA SER A 152 -4.74 -8.85 -14.37
C SER A 152 -4.15 -8.04 -15.51
N LEU A 153 -4.08 -6.69 -15.37
CA LEU A 153 -3.41 -5.82 -16.34
C LEU A 153 -1.92 -6.16 -16.44
N ALA A 154 -1.26 -6.41 -15.29
CA ALA A 154 0.14 -6.82 -15.27
C ALA A 154 0.38 -8.18 -15.94
N TYR A 155 -0.62 -9.07 -15.92
CA TYR A 155 -0.55 -10.37 -16.57
C TYR A 155 -0.83 -10.30 -18.07
N GLY A 156 -1.84 -9.52 -18.47
CA GLY A 156 -2.52 -9.67 -19.77
C GLY A 156 -2.15 -8.66 -20.83
N LEU A 157 -1.23 -7.71 -20.56
CA LEU A 157 -0.93 -6.63 -21.51
C LEU A 157 -0.42 -7.14 -22.87
N ASP A 158 0.24 -8.32 -22.89
CA ASP A 158 0.85 -8.91 -24.10
C ASP A 158 0.02 -10.06 -24.69
N LYS A 159 -1.25 -10.24 -24.28
CA LYS A 159 -2.05 -11.39 -24.68
C LYS A 159 -3.05 -11.03 -25.77
N ASP A 160 -2.87 -11.63 -26.95
CA ASP A 160 -3.77 -11.48 -28.10
C ASP A 160 -4.94 -12.47 -28.07
N GLU A 161 -4.84 -13.55 -27.25
CA GLU A 161 -5.88 -14.58 -27.13
C GLU A 161 -6.83 -14.30 -25.97
N THR A 162 -8.10 -14.62 -26.14
CA THR A 162 -9.08 -14.53 -25.05
C THR A 162 -8.83 -15.58 -24.00
N HIS A 163 -8.63 -15.15 -22.74
CA HIS A 163 -8.41 -15.99 -21.59
C HIS A 163 -9.39 -15.68 -20.46
N LYS A 164 -9.91 -16.74 -19.82
CA LYS A 164 -10.64 -16.65 -18.55
C LYS A 164 -9.67 -16.91 -17.41
N ILE A 165 -9.45 -15.91 -16.61
CA ILE A 165 -8.50 -15.97 -15.50
C ILE A 165 -9.20 -15.86 -14.16
N LEU A 166 -8.69 -16.61 -13.18
CA LEU A 166 -9.03 -16.46 -11.79
C LEU A 166 -7.85 -15.78 -11.09
N VAL A 167 -8.08 -14.59 -10.54
CA VAL A 167 -7.13 -13.90 -9.67
C VAL A 167 -7.51 -14.20 -8.23
N TYR A 168 -6.59 -14.78 -7.49
CA TYR A 168 -6.71 -15.11 -6.08
C TYR A 168 -5.72 -14.24 -5.31
N ASP A 169 -6.23 -13.23 -4.63
CA ASP A 169 -5.44 -12.26 -3.90
C ASP A 169 -5.61 -12.46 -2.39
N LEU A 170 -4.56 -12.99 -1.74
CA LEU A 170 -4.50 -13.13 -0.29
C LEU A 170 -3.35 -12.26 0.24
N GLY A 171 -3.69 -11.05 0.60
CA GLY A 171 -2.78 -10.07 1.16
C GLY A 171 -2.50 -10.25 2.65
N GLY A 172 -2.04 -9.18 3.30
CA GLY A 172 -1.81 -9.18 4.76
C GLY A 172 -3.10 -9.08 5.56
N GLY A 173 -4.14 -8.41 5.02
CA GLY A 173 -5.37 -8.11 5.76
C GLY A 173 -6.67 -8.44 5.07
N THR A 174 -6.64 -8.67 3.78
CA THR A 174 -7.82 -8.90 2.93
C THR A 174 -7.62 -10.09 2.02
N PHE A 175 -8.73 -10.72 1.66
CA PHE A 175 -8.81 -11.78 0.67
C PHE A 175 -9.82 -11.39 -0.42
N ASP A 176 -9.39 -11.43 -1.67
CA ASP A 176 -10.24 -11.21 -2.83
C ASP A 176 -10.05 -12.34 -3.87
N VAL A 177 -11.12 -12.69 -4.52
CA VAL A 177 -11.09 -13.58 -5.69
C VAL A 177 -11.92 -12.94 -6.80
N SER A 178 -11.33 -12.80 -7.99
CA SER A 178 -12.02 -12.25 -9.15
C SER A 178 -11.84 -13.16 -10.36
N LEU A 179 -12.90 -13.27 -11.14
CA LEU A 179 -12.90 -13.92 -12.43
C LEU A 179 -13.00 -12.87 -13.51
N LEU A 180 -12.07 -12.92 -14.45
CA LEU A 180 -11.97 -11.96 -15.55
C LEU A 180 -11.91 -12.71 -16.88
N GLU A 181 -12.41 -12.04 -17.91
CA GLU A 181 -12.15 -12.38 -19.30
C GLU A 181 -11.23 -11.31 -19.90
N ILE A 182 -10.12 -11.74 -20.49
CA ILE A 182 -9.12 -10.88 -21.10
C ILE A 182 -9.00 -11.27 -22.56
N GLY A 183 -9.13 -10.32 -23.49
CA GLY A 183 -8.95 -10.54 -24.92
C GLY A 183 -9.04 -9.25 -25.69
N ASP A 184 -8.26 -9.11 -26.77
CA ASP A 184 -8.27 -7.95 -27.66
C ASP A 184 -8.13 -6.58 -26.94
N GLY A 185 -7.31 -6.54 -25.88
CA GLY A 185 -7.12 -5.33 -25.06
C GLY A 185 -8.27 -5.03 -24.08
N VAL A 186 -9.32 -5.86 -24.04
CA VAL A 186 -10.43 -5.72 -23.10
C VAL A 186 -10.21 -6.60 -21.87
N PHE A 187 -10.32 -5.99 -20.70
CA PHE A 187 -10.24 -6.64 -19.39
C PHE A 187 -11.61 -6.51 -18.71
N GLU A 188 -12.40 -7.55 -18.76
CA GLU A 188 -13.74 -7.57 -18.20
C GLU A 188 -13.79 -8.42 -16.94
N VAL A 189 -14.17 -7.81 -15.80
CA VAL A 189 -14.45 -8.54 -14.57
C VAL A 189 -15.84 -9.16 -14.69
N LEU A 190 -15.92 -10.50 -14.60
CA LEU A 190 -17.18 -11.25 -14.65
C LEU A 190 -17.83 -11.35 -13.28
N ALA A 191 -17.04 -11.61 -12.25
CA ALA A 191 -17.50 -11.67 -10.87
C ALA A 191 -16.33 -11.46 -9.89
N THR A 192 -16.67 -10.95 -8.72
CA THR A 192 -15.74 -10.83 -7.59
C THR A 192 -16.41 -11.27 -6.29
N ASN A 193 -15.63 -11.81 -5.36
CA ASN A 193 -16.04 -12.16 -4.01
C ASN A 193 -14.84 -12.05 -3.07
N GLY A 194 -15.05 -12.00 -1.75
CA GLY A 194 -13.92 -11.88 -0.84
C GLY A 194 -14.29 -11.72 0.64
N ASP A 195 -13.26 -11.45 1.45
CA ASP A 195 -13.36 -11.16 2.87
C ASP A 195 -12.38 -10.04 3.22
N THR A 196 -12.90 -8.90 3.66
CA THR A 196 -12.10 -7.71 4.02
C THR A 196 -11.36 -7.85 5.35
N HIS A 197 -11.49 -8.98 6.06
CA HIS A 197 -10.88 -9.25 7.36
C HIS A 197 -10.18 -10.61 7.42
N LEU A 198 -9.75 -11.14 6.28
CA LEU A 198 -8.98 -12.38 6.16
C LEU A 198 -7.66 -12.11 5.43
N GLY A 199 -6.53 -12.40 6.07
CA GLY A 199 -5.21 -12.21 5.46
C GLY A 199 -4.06 -12.71 6.32
N GLY A 200 -2.84 -12.42 5.92
CA GLY A 200 -1.61 -12.87 6.57
C GLY A 200 -1.51 -12.56 8.06
N ASP A 201 -2.07 -11.41 8.50
CA ASP A 201 -2.12 -11.03 9.92
C ASP A 201 -2.91 -12.05 10.75
N ASP A 202 -3.93 -12.71 10.18
CA ASP A 202 -4.72 -13.72 10.86
C ASP A 202 -3.92 -15.02 11.02
N PHE A 203 -3.11 -15.37 10.01
CA PHE A 203 -2.16 -16.49 10.09
C PHE A 203 -1.09 -16.23 11.16
N ASP A 204 -0.56 -15.01 11.24
CA ASP A 204 0.38 -14.61 12.29
C ASP A 204 -0.25 -14.72 13.66
N ASN A 205 -1.48 -14.26 13.84
CA ASN A 205 -2.20 -14.33 15.10
C ASN A 205 -2.38 -15.78 15.59
N ARG A 206 -2.58 -16.76 14.70
CA ARG A 206 -2.62 -18.18 15.07
C ARG A 206 -1.30 -18.66 15.68
N ILE A 207 -0.16 -18.22 15.13
CA ILE A 207 1.16 -18.53 15.69
C ILE A 207 1.34 -17.82 17.03
N ILE A 208 1.01 -16.53 17.10
CA ILE A 208 1.12 -15.71 18.31
C ILE A 208 0.32 -16.34 19.45
N ASP A 209 -0.95 -16.67 19.23
CA ASP A 209 -1.83 -17.26 20.22
C ASP A 209 -1.27 -18.59 20.72
N TYR A 210 -0.89 -19.46 19.80
CA TYR A 210 -0.34 -20.77 20.16
C TYR A 210 0.95 -20.67 20.98
N VAL A 211 1.87 -19.77 20.60
CA VAL A 211 3.16 -19.60 21.30
C VAL A 211 2.97 -18.93 22.64
N ALA A 212 2.12 -17.88 22.71
CA ALA A 212 1.82 -17.20 23.97
C ALA A 212 1.15 -18.12 24.99
N ASP A 213 0.18 -18.94 24.55
CA ASP A 213 -0.50 -19.92 25.40
C ASP A 213 0.45 -21.00 25.93
N ALA A 214 1.38 -21.48 25.08
CA ALA A 214 2.40 -22.44 25.48
C ALA A 214 3.35 -21.84 26.52
N PHE A 215 3.82 -20.60 26.29
CA PHE A 215 4.69 -19.89 27.20
C PHE A 215 4.00 -19.60 28.56
N GLN A 216 2.73 -19.22 28.52
CA GLN A 216 1.94 -18.99 29.73
C GLN A 216 1.77 -20.26 30.56
N LYS A 217 1.54 -21.41 29.93
CA LYS A 217 1.43 -22.71 30.61
C LYS A 217 2.73 -23.11 31.31
N GLU A 218 3.87 -22.80 30.69
CA GLU A 218 5.19 -23.17 31.19
C GLU A 218 5.70 -22.18 32.26
N ASN A 219 5.51 -20.88 32.02
CA ASN A 219 6.12 -19.83 32.85
C ASN A 219 5.13 -19.04 33.71
N GLY A 220 3.82 -19.26 33.53
CA GLY A 220 2.77 -18.52 34.27
C GLY A 220 2.60 -17.05 33.80
N ILE A 221 3.29 -16.62 32.73
CA ILE A 221 3.34 -15.24 32.27
C ILE A 221 2.62 -15.12 30.91
N ASP A 222 1.69 -14.18 30.81
CA ASP A 222 0.98 -13.84 29.60
C ASP A 222 1.77 -12.77 28.81
N LEU A 223 2.44 -13.19 27.75
CA LEU A 223 3.24 -12.30 26.88
C LEU A 223 2.40 -11.22 26.19
N LYS A 224 1.09 -11.43 26.04
CA LYS A 224 0.20 -10.45 25.38
C LYS A 224 -0.05 -9.20 26.24
N LYS A 225 0.22 -9.27 27.55
CA LYS A 225 0.09 -8.13 28.49
C LYS A 225 1.29 -7.21 28.50
N ASP A 226 2.45 -7.70 28.06
CA ASP A 226 3.67 -6.90 27.88
C ASP A 226 3.77 -6.47 26.42
N ARG A 227 3.62 -5.19 26.15
CA ARG A 227 3.59 -4.64 24.78
C ARG A 227 4.88 -4.87 24.01
N MET A 228 6.04 -4.79 24.67
CA MET A 228 7.32 -5.07 24.03
C MET A 228 7.47 -6.55 23.71
N ALA A 229 7.13 -7.43 24.66
CA ALA A 229 7.13 -8.87 24.45
C ALA A 229 6.16 -9.27 23.34
N TYR A 230 4.97 -8.69 23.34
CA TYR A 230 3.96 -8.94 22.30
C TYR A 230 4.44 -8.50 20.93
N GLN A 231 5.04 -7.32 20.80
CA GLN A 231 5.56 -6.83 19.51
C GLN A 231 6.70 -7.70 18.99
N ARG A 232 7.63 -8.13 19.88
CA ARG A 232 8.69 -9.07 19.52
C ARG A 232 8.14 -10.42 19.06
N LEU A 233 7.11 -10.91 19.76
CA LEU A 233 6.42 -12.15 19.37
C LEU A 233 5.71 -12.02 18.02
N LYS A 234 5.06 -10.87 17.74
CA LYS A 234 4.41 -10.58 16.47
C LYS A 234 5.41 -10.64 15.32
N GLU A 235 6.55 -9.97 15.44
CA GLU A 235 7.59 -9.99 14.40
C GLU A 235 8.19 -11.39 14.19
N ALA A 236 8.40 -12.13 15.27
CA ALA A 236 8.89 -13.50 15.19
C ALA A 236 7.87 -14.46 14.56
N ALA A 237 6.57 -14.26 14.81
CA ALA A 237 5.51 -15.04 14.19
C ALA A 237 5.40 -14.78 12.69
N GLU A 238 5.43 -13.51 12.25
CA GLU A 238 5.47 -13.14 10.82
C GLU A 238 6.69 -13.79 10.15
N LYS A 239 7.87 -13.69 10.76
CA LYS A 239 9.09 -14.31 10.25
C LYS A 239 8.94 -15.83 10.15
N ALA A 240 8.43 -16.49 11.19
CA ALA A 240 8.21 -17.94 11.18
C ALA A 240 7.20 -18.37 10.10
N LYS A 241 6.11 -17.62 9.88
CA LYS A 241 5.17 -17.85 8.77
C LYS A 241 5.88 -17.80 7.42
N ILE A 242 6.71 -16.80 7.19
CA ILE A 242 7.48 -16.63 5.94
C ILE A 242 8.46 -17.81 5.77
N GLU A 243 9.22 -18.16 6.79
CA GLU A 243 10.17 -19.27 6.76
C GLU A 243 9.46 -20.62 6.50
N LEU A 244 8.34 -20.88 7.20
CA LEU A 244 7.55 -22.11 7.03
C LEU A 244 6.90 -22.23 5.64
N SER A 245 6.84 -21.17 4.88
CA SER A 245 6.42 -21.24 3.47
C SER A 245 7.52 -21.86 2.57
N GLY A 246 8.80 -21.74 2.96
CA GLY A 246 9.95 -22.31 2.24
C GLY A 246 10.50 -23.60 2.84
N VAL A 247 10.49 -23.73 4.19
CA VAL A 247 11.12 -24.87 4.90
C VAL A 247 10.10 -25.63 5.76
N MET A 248 10.46 -26.84 6.21
CA MET A 248 9.56 -27.72 6.95
C MET A 248 9.49 -27.39 8.46
N SER A 249 10.44 -26.61 8.97
CA SER A 249 10.46 -26.19 10.37
C SER A 249 11.15 -24.83 10.51
N ALA A 250 10.66 -24.01 11.43
CA ALA A 250 11.21 -22.72 11.80
C ALA A 250 11.40 -22.62 13.32
N ASN A 251 12.43 -21.91 13.75
CA ASN A 251 12.70 -21.67 15.16
C ASN A 251 12.29 -20.25 15.54
N ILE A 252 11.43 -20.15 16.58
CA ILE A 252 11.05 -18.89 17.21
C ILE A 252 11.90 -18.74 18.47
N ASN A 253 12.99 -17.97 18.37
CA ASN A 253 13.95 -17.75 19.46
C ASN A 253 13.94 -16.27 19.86
N LEU A 254 13.42 -15.98 21.05
CA LEU A 254 13.30 -14.66 21.65
C LEU A 254 13.98 -14.64 23.02
N PRO A 255 15.28 -14.45 23.08
CA PRO A 255 16.00 -14.36 24.35
C PRO A 255 15.55 -13.12 25.12
N PHE A 256 15.47 -13.23 26.44
CA PHE A 256 15.05 -12.13 27.33
C PHE A 256 13.70 -11.52 26.92
N ILE A 257 12.71 -12.38 26.63
CA ILE A 257 11.39 -11.94 26.16
C ILE A 257 10.64 -11.19 27.27
N THR A 258 10.79 -11.64 28.52
CA THR A 258 10.24 -11.02 29.72
C THR A 258 11.07 -11.43 30.94
N ALA A 259 10.68 -10.97 32.15
CA ALA A 259 11.31 -11.37 33.42
C ALA A 259 10.26 -11.45 34.54
N ASP A 260 10.54 -12.30 35.53
CA ASP A 260 9.80 -12.36 36.79
C ASP A 260 10.75 -12.31 38.02
N ALA A 261 10.23 -12.59 39.20
CA ALA A 261 11.02 -12.59 40.43
C ALA A 261 12.16 -13.64 40.43
N THR A 262 12.10 -14.64 39.55
CA THR A 262 13.14 -15.69 39.40
C THR A 262 14.20 -15.34 38.38
N GLY A 263 14.03 -14.23 37.66
CA GLY A 263 14.97 -13.74 36.67
C GLY A 263 14.40 -13.65 35.24
N PRO A 264 15.29 -13.46 34.25
CA PRO A 264 14.86 -13.33 32.86
C PRO A 264 14.31 -14.66 32.32
N LYS A 265 13.31 -14.55 31.46
CA LYS A 265 12.68 -15.66 30.73
C LYS A 265 13.00 -15.57 29.24
N HIS A 266 13.15 -16.73 28.65
CA HIS A 266 13.50 -16.89 27.25
C HIS A 266 12.42 -17.72 26.56
N LEU A 267 12.13 -17.40 25.31
CA LEU A 267 11.29 -18.20 24.44
C LEU A 267 12.18 -18.85 23.37
N ASP A 268 12.20 -20.18 23.34
CA ASP A 268 12.88 -20.95 22.29
C ASP A 268 11.97 -22.13 21.89
N MET A 269 11.37 -22.01 20.72
CA MET A 269 10.40 -22.96 20.22
C MET A 269 10.58 -23.25 18.73
N THR A 270 10.83 -24.50 18.37
CA THR A 270 10.77 -24.96 16.97
C THR A 270 9.33 -25.33 16.60
N ARG A 271 8.89 -24.85 15.43
CA ARG A 271 7.57 -25.16 14.86
C ARG A 271 7.71 -25.78 13.50
N THR A 272 6.87 -26.78 13.22
CA THR A 272 6.83 -27.45 11.92
C THR A 272 5.75 -26.83 11.03
N ARG A 273 5.93 -26.92 9.72
CA ARG A 273 4.91 -26.57 8.72
C ARG A 273 3.61 -27.36 8.94
N ALA A 274 3.69 -28.62 9.35
CA ALA A 274 2.50 -29.44 9.65
C ALA A 274 1.68 -28.82 10.80
N LYS A 275 2.35 -28.35 11.87
CA LYS A 275 1.65 -27.68 12.99
C LYS A 275 1.09 -26.32 12.57
N PHE A 276 1.80 -25.57 11.75
CA PHE A 276 1.31 -24.31 11.17
C PHE A 276 0.06 -24.56 10.31
N ASN A 277 0.07 -25.56 9.44
CA ASN A 277 -1.08 -25.92 8.62
C ASN A 277 -2.28 -26.33 9.49
N GLU A 278 -2.07 -27.09 10.57
CA GLU A 278 -3.13 -27.45 11.53
C GLU A 278 -3.76 -26.21 12.18
N LEU A 279 -2.93 -25.25 12.64
CA LEU A 279 -3.39 -24.03 13.30
C LEU A 279 -4.15 -23.08 12.37
N THR A 280 -3.91 -23.15 11.06
CA THR A 280 -4.44 -22.23 10.06
C THR A 280 -5.40 -22.87 9.06
N ALA A 281 -5.75 -24.14 9.26
CA ALA A 281 -6.60 -24.89 8.33
C ALA A 281 -7.96 -24.21 8.10
N ASP A 282 -8.58 -23.66 9.15
CA ASP A 282 -9.84 -22.93 9.06
C ASP A 282 -9.73 -21.62 8.26
N LEU A 283 -8.57 -20.95 8.32
CA LEU A 283 -8.33 -19.72 7.54
C LEU A 283 -8.21 -20.05 6.04
N VAL A 284 -7.53 -21.13 5.70
CA VAL A 284 -7.46 -21.62 4.31
C VAL A 284 -8.84 -22.03 3.82
N GLU A 285 -9.61 -22.77 4.63
CA GLU A 285 -10.98 -23.19 4.28
C GLU A 285 -11.91 -22.01 4.01
N LYS A 286 -11.78 -20.91 4.79
CA LYS A 286 -12.57 -19.68 4.57
C LYS A 286 -12.36 -19.05 3.19
N THR A 287 -11.27 -19.33 2.49
CA THR A 287 -11.03 -18.81 1.13
C THR A 287 -11.76 -19.61 0.06
N ILE A 288 -12.17 -20.85 0.34
CA ILE A 288 -12.77 -21.76 -0.63
C ILE A 288 -14.19 -21.31 -1.01
N THR A 289 -15.01 -20.95 -0.02
CA THR A 289 -16.40 -20.51 -0.26
C THR A 289 -16.49 -19.26 -1.16
N PRO A 290 -15.73 -18.17 -0.92
CA PRO A 290 -15.71 -17.03 -1.84
C PRO A 290 -15.28 -17.41 -3.26
N MET A 291 -14.29 -18.30 -3.41
CA MET A 291 -13.83 -18.76 -4.72
C MET A 291 -14.93 -19.52 -5.48
N GLN A 292 -15.63 -20.42 -4.79
CA GLN A 292 -16.77 -21.14 -5.39
C GLN A 292 -17.93 -20.19 -5.72
N ASN A 293 -18.20 -19.19 -4.87
CA ASN A 293 -19.22 -18.19 -5.14
C ASN A 293 -18.88 -17.35 -6.38
N ALA A 294 -17.63 -16.90 -6.52
CA ALA A 294 -17.19 -16.14 -7.69
C ALA A 294 -17.34 -16.95 -8.98
N LEU A 295 -16.95 -18.23 -8.97
CA LEU A 295 -17.17 -19.14 -10.12
C LEU A 295 -18.65 -19.26 -10.49
N ARG A 296 -19.51 -19.48 -9.50
CA ARG A 296 -20.95 -19.59 -9.70
C ARG A 296 -21.55 -18.29 -10.24
N ASP A 297 -21.16 -17.15 -9.68
CA ASP A 297 -21.69 -15.84 -10.05
C ASP A 297 -21.24 -15.44 -11.47
N ALA A 298 -20.04 -15.86 -11.89
CA ALA A 298 -19.57 -15.73 -13.28
C ALA A 298 -20.19 -16.73 -14.25
N GLY A 299 -20.99 -17.70 -13.77
CA GLY A 299 -21.53 -18.78 -14.60
C GLY A 299 -20.46 -19.74 -15.14
N LEU A 300 -19.31 -19.83 -14.48
CA LEU A 300 -18.16 -20.62 -14.90
C LEU A 300 -17.97 -21.85 -14.00
N THR A 301 -17.52 -22.93 -14.63
CA THR A 301 -16.94 -24.08 -13.94
C THR A 301 -15.43 -23.89 -13.77
N ALA A 302 -14.83 -24.57 -12.81
CA ALA A 302 -13.37 -24.54 -12.63
C ALA A 302 -12.59 -24.99 -13.90
N ALA A 303 -13.16 -25.89 -14.69
CA ALA A 303 -12.56 -26.38 -15.95
C ALA A 303 -12.46 -25.30 -17.04
N GLN A 304 -13.36 -24.30 -17.01
CA GLN A 304 -13.40 -23.21 -17.97
C GLN A 304 -12.43 -22.06 -17.62
N VAL A 305 -11.80 -22.10 -16.45
CA VAL A 305 -10.74 -21.17 -16.08
C VAL A 305 -9.45 -21.57 -16.80
N ASP A 306 -8.86 -20.69 -17.58
CA ASP A 306 -7.63 -20.99 -18.33
C ASP A 306 -6.39 -20.86 -17.44
N LYS A 307 -6.33 -19.81 -16.63
CA LYS A 307 -5.20 -19.50 -15.74
C LYS A 307 -5.68 -19.09 -14.35
N VAL A 308 -4.82 -19.40 -13.37
CA VAL A 308 -4.97 -18.94 -11.99
C VAL A 308 -3.77 -18.07 -11.63
N ILE A 309 -4.01 -16.84 -11.22
CA ILE A 309 -2.98 -15.88 -10.82
C ILE A 309 -3.05 -15.72 -9.31
N LEU A 310 -1.91 -15.88 -8.64
CA LEU A 310 -1.77 -15.66 -7.20
C LEU A 310 -1.18 -14.30 -6.93
N VAL A 311 -1.85 -13.54 -6.09
CA VAL A 311 -1.50 -12.17 -5.69
C VAL A 311 -1.46 -12.09 -4.17
N GLY A 312 -0.62 -11.18 -3.63
CA GLY A 312 -0.42 -11.02 -2.20
C GLY A 312 0.55 -12.03 -1.59
N GLY A 313 1.35 -11.56 -0.65
CA GLY A 313 2.44 -12.35 -0.05
C GLY A 313 2.00 -13.64 0.64
N SER A 314 0.75 -13.69 1.16
CA SER A 314 0.20 -14.87 1.85
C SER A 314 -0.12 -16.03 0.91
N THR A 315 -0.20 -15.79 -0.39
CA THR A 315 -0.33 -16.88 -1.40
C THR A 315 0.93 -17.73 -1.55
N ARG A 316 2.04 -17.33 -0.94
CA ARG A 316 3.27 -18.13 -0.87
C ARG A 316 3.15 -19.31 0.09
N ILE A 317 2.12 -19.33 0.96
CA ILE A 317 1.84 -20.43 1.90
C ILE A 317 1.45 -21.69 1.09
N PRO A 318 2.18 -22.82 1.23
CA PRO A 318 1.91 -24.02 0.43
C PRO A 318 0.49 -24.56 0.57
N ALA A 319 -0.09 -24.55 1.78
CA ALA A 319 -1.46 -25.00 2.01
C ALA A 319 -2.50 -24.16 1.23
N VAL A 320 -2.24 -22.87 1.03
CA VAL A 320 -3.07 -21.98 0.21
C VAL A 320 -2.99 -22.39 -1.25
N GLN A 321 -1.78 -22.60 -1.79
CA GLN A 321 -1.57 -23.03 -3.17
C GLN A 321 -2.23 -24.38 -3.46
N GLU A 322 -2.13 -25.34 -2.54
CA GLU A 322 -2.77 -26.63 -2.62
C GLU A 322 -4.30 -26.52 -2.62
N ALA A 323 -4.87 -25.65 -1.78
CA ALA A 323 -6.31 -25.42 -1.74
C ALA A 323 -6.82 -24.84 -3.06
N VAL A 324 -6.14 -23.84 -3.62
CA VAL A 324 -6.46 -23.25 -4.91
C VAL A 324 -6.39 -24.30 -6.03
N LYS A 325 -5.31 -25.07 -6.07
CA LYS A 325 -5.15 -26.18 -7.05
C LYS A 325 -6.25 -27.23 -6.91
N LYS A 326 -6.62 -27.59 -5.68
CA LYS A 326 -7.68 -28.58 -5.41
C LYS A 326 -9.04 -28.11 -5.94
N VAL A 327 -9.37 -26.84 -5.82
CA VAL A 327 -10.66 -26.28 -6.29
C VAL A 327 -10.66 -26.06 -7.80
N THR A 328 -9.58 -25.53 -8.36
CA THR A 328 -9.51 -25.15 -9.77
C THR A 328 -9.03 -26.27 -10.70
N GLY A 329 -8.32 -27.25 -10.16
CA GLY A 329 -7.64 -28.29 -10.96
C GLY A 329 -6.45 -27.74 -11.75
N LYS A 330 -6.04 -26.49 -11.53
CA LYS A 330 -4.98 -25.80 -12.29
C LYS A 330 -3.78 -25.50 -11.40
N GLU A 331 -2.58 -25.60 -11.96
CA GLU A 331 -1.38 -25.05 -11.33
C GLU A 331 -1.41 -23.53 -11.42
N PRO A 332 -1.20 -22.82 -10.30
CA PRO A 332 -1.10 -21.37 -10.34
C PRO A 332 0.05 -20.88 -11.23
N PHE A 333 -0.19 -19.81 -11.96
CA PHE A 333 0.82 -19.16 -12.79
C PHE A 333 1.90 -18.49 -11.92
N LYS A 334 3.17 -18.76 -12.22
CA LYS A 334 4.33 -18.30 -11.43
C LYS A 334 5.17 -17.20 -12.10
N GLY A 335 4.70 -16.68 -13.24
CA GLY A 335 5.45 -15.69 -14.02
C GLY A 335 5.32 -14.23 -13.52
N ILE A 336 4.58 -14.00 -12.45
CA ILE A 336 4.33 -12.66 -11.88
C ILE A 336 4.82 -12.63 -10.44
N ASN A 337 5.46 -11.53 -10.03
CA ASN A 337 5.78 -11.30 -8.63
C ASN A 337 4.51 -10.86 -7.87
N PRO A 338 4.00 -11.66 -6.93
CA PRO A 338 2.75 -11.37 -6.22
C PRO A 338 2.81 -10.13 -5.32
N ASP A 339 4.01 -9.62 -5.04
CA ASP A 339 4.20 -8.43 -4.20
C ASP A 339 4.28 -7.11 -5.01
N GLU A 340 4.38 -7.20 -6.35
CA GLU A 340 4.60 -6.05 -7.23
C GLU A 340 3.53 -5.91 -8.33
N CYS A 341 2.88 -7.00 -8.72
CA CYS A 341 1.99 -7.03 -9.88
C CYS A 341 0.82 -6.05 -9.78
N VAL A 342 0.35 -5.77 -8.57
CA VAL A 342 -0.73 -4.81 -8.33
C VAL A 342 -0.28 -3.38 -8.64
N ALA A 343 0.91 -2.98 -8.17
CA ALA A 343 1.48 -1.67 -8.48
C ALA A 343 1.81 -1.53 -9.98
N ILE A 344 2.33 -2.59 -10.60
CA ILE A 344 2.58 -2.65 -12.05
C ILE A 344 1.26 -2.41 -12.81
N GLY A 345 0.19 -3.11 -12.47
CA GLY A 345 -1.12 -2.90 -13.11
C GLY A 345 -1.70 -1.51 -12.87
N ALA A 346 -1.51 -0.94 -11.68
CA ALA A 346 -1.88 0.44 -11.40
C ALA A 346 -1.09 1.44 -12.26
N ALA A 347 0.20 1.19 -12.51
CA ALA A 347 1.02 2.01 -13.41
C ALA A 347 0.58 1.87 -14.87
N ILE A 348 0.22 0.67 -15.34
CA ILE A 348 -0.36 0.47 -16.67
C ILE A 348 -1.65 1.28 -16.82
N GLN A 349 -2.54 1.24 -15.83
CA GLN A 349 -3.77 2.04 -15.83
C GLN A 349 -3.46 3.54 -15.79
N ALA A 350 -2.41 3.97 -15.08
CA ALA A 350 -1.93 5.34 -15.12
C ALA A 350 -1.46 5.74 -16.53
N GLY A 351 -0.72 4.85 -17.21
CA GLY A 351 -0.31 5.01 -18.60
C GLY A 351 -1.49 5.12 -19.58
N VAL A 352 -2.56 4.35 -19.38
CA VAL A 352 -3.81 4.47 -20.15
C VAL A 352 -4.43 5.86 -19.98
N LEU A 353 -4.52 6.34 -18.73
CA LEU A 353 -5.06 7.67 -18.43
C LEU A 353 -4.16 8.81 -18.95
N GLY A 354 -2.85 8.60 -18.96
CA GLY A 354 -1.86 9.53 -19.51
C GLY A 354 -1.71 9.47 -21.04
N GLY A 355 -2.33 8.49 -21.70
CA GLY A 355 -2.24 8.28 -23.15
C GLY A 355 -0.94 7.60 -23.63
N GLU A 356 -0.13 7.10 -22.68
CA GLU A 356 1.10 6.33 -22.97
C GLU A 356 0.78 4.89 -23.40
N VAL A 357 -0.28 4.31 -22.85
CA VAL A 357 -0.80 2.98 -23.21
C VAL A 357 -2.11 3.15 -23.98
N LYS A 358 -2.23 2.51 -25.11
CA LYS A 358 -3.42 2.58 -25.99
C LYS A 358 -4.09 1.20 -26.06
N ASP A 359 -5.33 1.22 -26.51
CA ASP A 359 -6.11 0.00 -26.80
C ASP A 359 -6.33 -0.94 -25.60
N VAL A 360 -6.37 -0.38 -24.39
CA VAL A 360 -6.73 -1.10 -23.15
C VAL A 360 -8.03 -0.53 -22.59
N LEU A 361 -9.05 -1.38 -22.47
CA LEU A 361 -10.34 -1.09 -21.87
C LEU A 361 -10.53 -1.96 -20.62
N LEU A 362 -10.76 -1.31 -19.48
CA LEU A 362 -11.01 -1.97 -18.21
C LEU A 362 -12.48 -1.79 -17.79
N LEU A 363 -13.19 -2.91 -17.65
CA LEU A 363 -14.56 -3.00 -17.17
C LEU A 363 -14.57 -3.72 -15.82
N ASP A 364 -14.91 -3.01 -14.76
CA ASP A 364 -14.96 -3.53 -13.39
C ASP A 364 -16.42 -3.74 -12.96
N VAL A 365 -16.66 -4.34 -11.79
CA VAL A 365 -18.00 -4.63 -11.28
C VAL A 365 -18.18 -4.14 -9.84
N THR A 366 -19.44 -3.89 -9.45
CA THR A 366 -19.77 -3.64 -8.03
C THR A 366 -19.74 -4.95 -7.24
N PRO A 367 -19.07 -5.01 -6.06
CA PRO A 367 -18.92 -6.26 -5.32
C PRO A 367 -20.19 -6.70 -4.58
N LEU A 368 -21.08 -5.75 -4.24
CA LEU A 368 -22.29 -5.98 -3.46
C LEU A 368 -23.49 -5.28 -4.11
N SER A 369 -24.66 -5.85 -3.90
CA SER A 369 -25.94 -5.26 -4.33
C SER A 369 -26.22 -3.95 -3.60
N LEU A 370 -26.83 -3.00 -4.32
CA LEU A 370 -27.24 -1.70 -3.83
C LEU A 370 -28.75 -1.54 -3.94
N GLY A 371 -29.34 -0.91 -2.96
CA GLY A 371 -30.78 -0.67 -2.93
C GLY A 371 -31.19 0.21 -1.77
N LEU A 372 -32.48 0.22 -1.49
CA LEU A 372 -33.05 1.01 -0.42
C LEU A 372 -34.02 0.19 0.44
N GLU A 373 -34.27 0.72 1.63
CA GLU A 373 -35.30 0.21 2.53
C GLU A 373 -36.69 0.60 2.03
N THR A 374 -37.58 -0.39 1.95
CA THR A 374 -39.00 -0.20 1.62
C THR A 374 -39.88 -0.63 2.78
N GLU A 375 -41.21 -0.50 2.61
CA GLU A 375 -42.22 -0.85 3.62
C GLU A 375 -41.98 -2.26 4.19
N GLY A 376 -42.06 -2.39 5.52
CA GLY A 376 -41.77 -3.64 6.23
C GLY A 376 -40.26 -3.92 6.47
N HIS A 377 -39.42 -2.90 6.37
CA HIS A 377 -37.95 -3.03 6.53
C HIS A 377 -37.32 -4.01 5.52
N ILE A 378 -37.86 -4.08 4.31
CA ILE A 378 -37.37 -4.93 3.23
C ILE A 378 -36.27 -4.18 2.48
N PHE A 379 -35.18 -4.90 2.17
CA PHE A 379 -34.15 -4.41 1.26
C PHE A 379 -34.56 -4.64 -0.20
N THR A 380 -34.95 -3.55 -0.88
CA THR A 380 -35.28 -3.58 -2.31
C THR A 380 -34.04 -3.24 -3.14
N ARG A 381 -33.53 -4.22 -3.90
CA ARG A 381 -32.34 -4.06 -4.75
C ARG A 381 -32.67 -3.29 -6.01
N LEU A 382 -31.80 -2.36 -6.41
CA LEU A 382 -31.84 -1.68 -7.70
C LEU A 382 -30.66 -2.09 -8.59
N ILE A 383 -29.47 -2.22 -8.01
CA ILE A 383 -28.26 -2.68 -8.70
C ILE A 383 -27.81 -3.98 -8.04
N ASP A 384 -27.76 -5.05 -8.81
CA ASP A 384 -27.27 -6.34 -8.32
C ASP A 384 -25.73 -6.35 -8.24
N ARG A 385 -25.17 -7.16 -7.33
CA ARG A 385 -23.75 -7.42 -7.29
C ARG A 385 -23.25 -7.94 -8.64
N ASN A 386 -21.98 -7.73 -8.92
CA ASN A 386 -21.33 -8.07 -10.18
C ASN A 386 -21.95 -7.35 -11.40
N THR A 387 -22.65 -6.25 -11.20
CA THR A 387 -23.05 -5.36 -12.31
C THR A 387 -21.82 -4.54 -12.75
N THR A 388 -21.54 -4.53 -14.05
CA THR A 388 -20.45 -3.75 -14.65
C THR A 388 -20.58 -2.26 -14.35
N ILE A 389 -19.49 -1.60 -14.00
CA ILE A 389 -19.42 -0.17 -13.69
C ILE A 389 -18.57 0.57 -14.74
N PRO A 390 -18.90 1.85 -15.05
CA PRO A 390 -19.97 2.67 -14.45
C PRO A 390 -21.36 2.22 -14.85
N THR A 391 -22.35 2.42 -13.96
CA THR A 391 -23.76 2.06 -14.22
C THR A 391 -24.72 3.01 -13.55
N GLU A 392 -25.96 3.07 -14.07
CA GLU A 392 -27.06 3.84 -13.52
C GLU A 392 -28.36 3.03 -13.62
N LYS A 393 -29.13 3.01 -12.52
CA LYS A 393 -30.43 2.33 -12.47
C LYS A 393 -31.43 3.20 -11.73
N SER A 394 -32.64 3.34 -12.28
CA SER A 394 -33.74 4.09 -11.70
C SER A 394 -34.95 3.21 -11.48
N GLN A 395 -35.68 3.45 -10.40
CA GLN A 395 -36.96 2.80 -10.11
C GLN A 395 -37.90 3.80 -9.47
N VAL A 396 -39.21 3.70 -9.81
CA VAL A 396 -40.25 4.55 -9.22
C VAL A 396 -40.84 3.86 -8.00
N PHE A 397 -40.85 4.58 -6.90
CA PHE A 397 -41.47 4.22 -5.62
C PHE A 397 -42.64 5.16 -5.32
N SER A 398 -43.35 4.93 -4.21
CA SER A 398 -44.45 5.78 -3.77
C SER A 398 -44.44 5.94 -2.25
N THR A 399 -45.37 6.76 -1.75
CA THR A 399 -45.59 6.96 -0.30
C THR A 399 -46.25 5.75 0.34
N ALA A 400 -45.92 5.46 1.60
CA ALA A 400 -46.45 4.35 2.39
C ALA A 400 -47.70 4.72 3.21
N ALA A 401 -47.99 6.03 3.38
CA ALA A 401 -49.13 6.53 4.15
C ALA A 401 -49.88 7.65 3.40
N ASP A 402 -51.17 7.80 3.71
CA ASP A 402 -51.97 8.88 3.19
C ASP A 402 -51.49 10.25 3.72
N GLY A 403 -51.46 11.25 2.84
CA GLY A 403 -51.03 12.59 3.20
C GLY A 403 -49.54 12.76 3.50
N GLN A 404 -48.72 11.77 3.21
CA GLN A 404 -47.28 11.82 3.45
C GLN A 404 -46.60 12.83 2.52
N THR A 405 -45.98 13.86 3.10
CA THR A 405 -45.29 14.96 2.39
C THR A 405 -43.78 14.88 2.37
N THR A 406 -43.24 13.86 3.04
CA THR A 406 -41.77 13.59 3.13
C THR A 406 -41.54 12.09 3.07
N VAL A 407 -40.51 11.66 2.31
CA VAL A 407 -40.02 10.28 2.32
C VAL A 407 -38.56 10.27 2.73
N GLU A 408 -38.19 9.33 3.59
CA GLU A 408 -36.81 9.04 3.92
C GLU A 408 -36.28 7.98 2.93
N ILE A 409 -35.17 8.27 2.32
CA ILE A 409 -34.44 7.34 1.47
C ILE A 409 -33.28 6.77 2.30
N HIS A 410 -33.41 5.51 2.69
CA HIS A 410 -32.37 4.77 3.42
C HIS A 410 -31.61 3.88 2.44
N VAL A 411 -30.39 4.31 2.10
CA VAL A 411 -29.51 3.64 1.12
C VAL A 411 -28.74 2.54 1.79
N LEU A 412 -28.79 1.34 1.19
CA LEU A 412 -28.25 0.11 1.74
C LEU A 412 -27.33 -0.61 0.74
N GLN A 413 -26.34 -1.34 1.27
CA GLN A 413 -25.47 -2.22 0.52
C GLN A 413 -25.40 -3.59 1.20
N GLY A 414 -25.59 -4.67 0.44
CA GLY A 414 -25.49 -6.04 0.94
C GLY A 414 -26.40 -7.01 0.20
N GLU A 415 -26.51 -8.23 0.75
CA GLU A 415 -27.23 -9.35 0.10
C GLU A 415 -28.41 -9.89 0.93
N ARG A 416 -28.64 -9.32 2.11
CA ARG A 416 -29.67 -9.81 3.03
C ARG A 416 -31.04 -9.23 2.65
N PRO A 417 -32.15 -10.01 2.82
CA PRO A 417 -33.50 -9.53 2.50
C PRO A 417 -34.00 -8.40 3.38
N MET A 418 -33.55 -8.35 4.65
CA MET A 418 -34.00 -7.33 5.61
C MET A 418 -33.03 -6.15 5.63
N ALA A 419 -33.57 -4.93 5.71
CA ALA A 419 -32.79 -3.69 5.68
C ALA A 419 -31.76 -3.61 6.81
N TYR A 420 -32.11 -4.02 8.03
CA TYR A 420 -31.25 -3.95 9.21
C TYR A 420 -30.07 -4.94 9.20
N ASP A 421 -30.11 -5.93 8.32
CA ASP A 421 -29.03 -6.93 8.13
C ASP A 421 -28.00 -6.46 7.07
N ASN A 422 -28.22 -5.33 6.43
CA ASN A 422 -27.37 -4.77 5.41
C ASN A 422 -26.65 -3.51 5.91
N LYS A 423 -25.55 -3.15 5.24
CA LYS A 423 -24.79 -1.95 5.58
C LYS A 423 -25.51 -0.70 5.15
N THR A 424 -25.80 0.20 6.10
CA THR A 424 -26.26 1.55 5.79
C THR A 424 -25.14 2.34 5.14
N LEU A 425 -25.39 2.87 3.93
CA LEU A 425 -24.51 3.80 3.25
C LEU A 425 -24.85 5.25 3.56
N GLY A 426 -26.14 5.55 3.69
CA GLY A 426 -26.60 6.90 4.02
C GLY A 426 -28.11 7.00 4.14
N ARG A 427 -28.59 8.14 4.64
CA ARG A 427 -30.00 8.49 4.73
C ARG A 427 -30.18 9.94 4.32
N PHE A 428 -31.24 10.22 3.56
CA PHE A 428 -31.65 11.58 3.22
C PHE A 428 -33.16 11.66 3.05
N GLN A 429 -33.72 12.85 3.08
CA GLN A 429 -35.17 13.07 3.00
C GLN A 429 -35.50 13.86 1.75
N LEU A 430 -36.49 13.38 1.00
CA LEU A 430 -37.18 14.15 -0.03
C LEU A 430 -38.42 14.77 0.60
N THR A 431 -38.48 16.09 0.65
CA THR A 431 -39.56 16.88 1.23
C THR A 431 -40.36 17.62 0.17
N GLY A 432 -41.53 18.15 0.54
CA GLY A 432 -42.35 18.96 -0.36
C GLY A 432 -43.16 18.12 -1.37
N ILE A 433 -43.39 16.87 -1.05
CA ILE A 433 -44.31 16.01 -1.81
C ILE A 433 -45.74 16.49 -1.52
N PRO A 434 -46.61 16.73 -2.53
CA PRO A 434 -48.00 17.10 -2.31
C PRO A 434 -48.75 16.02 -1.53
N ALA A 435 -49.52 16.43 -0.53
CA ALA A 435 -50.36 15.49 0.22
C ALA A 435 -51.36 14.80 -0.72
N ALA A 436 -51.27 13.48 -0.81
CA ALA A 436 -52.09 12.63 -1.67
C ALA A 436 -52.36 11.29 -0.97
N PRO A 437 -53.32 10.50 -1.44
CA PRO A 437 -53.45 9.12 -0.96
C PRO A 437 -52.17 8.31 -1.17
N ARG A 438 -51.91 7.36 -0.26
CA ARG A 438 -50.83 6.40 -0.33
C ARG A 438 -50.77 5.76 -1.74
N GLY A 439 -49.60 5.62 -2.29
CA GLY A 439 -49.37 5.00 -3.61
C GLY A 439 -49.58 5.92 -4.81
N VAL A 440 -50.06 7.16 -4.62
CA VAL A 440 -50.27 8.13 -5.71
C VAL A 440 -49.00 8.91 -6.10
N PRO A 441 -48.22 9.48 -5.16
CA PRO A 441 -46.99 10.17 -5.51
C PRO A 441 -46.00 9.23 -6.21
N GLN A 442 -45.30 9.73 -7.24
CA GLN A 442 -44.30 8.98 -7.98
C GLN A 442 -42.92 9.53 -7.67
N ILE A 443 -42.14 8.76 -6.92
CA ILE A 443 -40.80 9.13 -6.48
C ILE A 443 -39.79 8.25 -7.22
N GLU A 444 -39.12 8.85 -8.18
CA GLU A 444 -38.06 8.18 -8.93
C GLU A 444 -36.75 8.22 -8.13
N VAL A 445 -36.24 7.06 -7.76
CA VAL A 445 -34.95 6.93 -7.09
C VAL A 445 -33.94 6.37 -8.09
N THR A 446 -32.84 7.09 -8.27
CA THR A 446 -31.76 6.75 -9.20
C THR A 446 -30.49 6.47 -8.43
N PHE A 447 -29.91 5.29 -8.66
CA PHE A 447 -28.59 4.90 -8.17
C PHE A 447 -27.60 5.00 -9.31
N ARG A 448 -26.49 5.67 -9.08
CA ARG A 448 -25.39 5.80 -10.02
C ARG A 448 -24.09 5.34 -9.35
N ILE A 449 -23.31 4.49 -10.03
CA ILE A 449 -21.96 4.10 -9.64
C ILE A 449 -21.00 4.63 -10.68
N ASP A 450 -20.00 5.39 -10.25
CA ASP A 450 -18.97 5.90 -11.16
C ASP A 450 -17.88 4.83 -11.48
N LYS A 451 -16.93 5.19 -12.33
CA LYS A 451 -15.79 4.34 -12.71
C LYS A 451 -14.87 3.93 -11.53
N ASN A 452 -14.96 4.62 -10.39
CA ASN A 452 -14.18 4.34 -9.17
C ASN A 452 -14.97 3.45 -8.18
N GLY A 453 -16.21 3.10 -8.51
CA GLY A 453 -17.12 2.37 -7.64
C GLY A 453 -17.78 3.25 -6.57
N ILE A 454 -17.75 4.58 -6.73
CA ILE A 454 -18.38 5.52 -5.78
C ILE A 454 -19.85 5.69 -6.15
N VAL A 455 -20.71 5.52 -5.12
CA VAL A 455 -22.17 5.54 -5.25
C VAL A 455 -22.72 6.92 -5.02
N SER A 456 -23.64 7.35 -5.87
CA SER A 456 -24.51 8.49 -5.65
C SER A 456 -25.99 8.08 -5.85
N VAL A 457 -26.85 8.65 -5.04
CA VAL A 457 -28.30 8.36 -5.08
C VAL A 457 -29.07 9.66 -5.13
N SER A 458 -30.02 9.76 -6.06
CA SER A 458 -30.97 10.86 -6.10
C SER A 458 -32.40 10.34 -5.97
N ALA A 459 -33.28 11.18 -5.38
CA ALA A 459 -34.70 10.94 -5.32
C ALA A 459 -35.45 12.16 -5.84
N LYS A 460 -36.39 11.96 -6.77
CA LYS A 460 -37.12 13.00 -7.45
C LYS A 460 -38.62 12.73 -7.42
N ASP A 461 -39.41 13.66 -6.91
CA ASP A 461 -40.87 13.64 -7.10
C ASP A 461 -41.20 14.06 -8.54
N LYS A 462 -41.77 13.14 -9.31
CA LYS A 462 -42.14 13.38 -10.72
C LYS A 462 -43.28 14.37 -10.87
N GLY A 463 -44.10 14.56 -9.83
CA GLY A 463 -45.22 15.50 -9.85
C GLY A 463 -44.79 16.97 -9.69
N THR A 464 -43.87 17.24 -8.78
CA THR A 464 -43.40 18.61 -8.48
C THR A 464 -42.06 18.94 -9.13
N GLY A 465 -41.29 17.93 -9.48
CA GLY A 465 -39.89 18.08 -9.93
C GLY A 465 -38.89 18.30 -8.80
N ASN A 466 -39.34 18.30 -7.53
CA ASN A 466 -38.43 18.39 -6.38
C ASN A 466 -37.48 17.21 -6.36
N GLU A 467 -36.19 17.50 -6.20
CA GLU A 467 -35.12 16.50 -6.22
C GLU A 467 -34.17 16.71 -5.03
N GLN A 468 -33.74 15.61 -4.43
CA GLN A 468 -32.68 15.56 -3.43
C GLN A 468 -31.69 14.47 -3.82
N ASN A 469 -30.44 14.70 -3.53
CA ASN A 469 -29.39 13.73 -3.80
C ASN A 469 -28.44 13.57 -2.62
N ILE A 470 -27.78 12.43 -2.57
CA ILE A 470 -26.66 12.16 -1.68
C ILE A 470 -25.56 11.47 -2.50
N THR A 471 -24.35 11.99 -2.40
CA THR A 471 -23.18 11.19 -2.75
C THR A 471 -22.80 10.45 -1.49
N ILE A 472 -22.65 9.14 -1.60
CA ILE A 472 -22.31 8.33 -0.43
C ILE A 472 -20.88 8.68 -0.03
N THR A 473 -20.81 9.48 0.99
CA THR A 473 -19.59 9.79 1.70
C THR A 473 -19.70 9.05 3.03
N SER A 474 -18.68 8.29 3.43
CA SER A 474 -18.77 7.49 4.65
C SER A 474 -19.11 8.36 5.88
N SER A 475 -19.77 7.79 6.87
CA SER A 475 -20.05 8.46 8.15
C SER A 475 -18.79 8.88 8.92
N SER A 476 -17.61 8.48 8.46
CA SER A 476 -16.28 8.85 8.96
C SER A 476 -15.60 9.93 8.12
N ASN A 477 -16.30 10.56 7.16
CA ASN A 477 -15.68 11.50 6.25
C ASN A 477 -15.35 12.83 6.93
N MET A 478 -14.16 13.29 6.60
CA MET A 478 -13.71 14.64 6.87
C MET A 478 -14.46 15.62 5.96
N SER A 479 -14.79 16.80 6.47
CA SER A 479 -15.30 17.89 5.63
C SER A 479 -14.20 18.36 4.65
N GLU A 480 -14.58 19.09 3.60
CA GLU A 480 -13.60 19.64 2.65
C GLU A 480 -12.59 20.57 3.36
N GLU A 481 -13.06 21.34 4.36
CA GLU A 481 -12.22 22.20 5.19
C GLU A 481 -11.24 21.37 6.03
N GLU A 482 -11.70 20.26 6.63
CA GLU A 482 -10.83 19.34 7.37
C GLU A 482 -9.79 18.68 6.47
N ILE A 483 -10.16 18.24 5.26
CA ILE A 483 -9.22 17.69 4.28
C ILE A 483 -8.16 18.73 3.93
N GLN A 484 -8.56 19.98 3.61
CA GLN A 484 -7.61 21.05 3.29
C GLN A 484 -6.69 21.42 4.46
N GLN A 485 -7.21 21.38 5.69
CA GLN A 485 -6.38 21.58 6.87
C GLN A 485 -5.33 20.46 7.00
N ARG A 486 -5.74 19.19 6.76
CA ARG A 486 -4.82 18.05 6.82
C ARG A 486 -3.79 18.05 5.69
N VAL A 487 -4.17 18.52 4.50
CA VAL A 487 -3.21 18.75 3.40
C VAL A 487 -2.11 19.73 3.83
N LYS A 488 -2.48 20.87 4.43
CA LYS A 488 -1.50 21.85 4.93
C LYS A 488 -0.60 21.28 6.04
N GLU A 489 -1.18 20.53 6.99
CA GLU A 489 -0.38 19.86 8.03
C GLU A 489 0.58 18.82 7.42
N ALA A 490 0.12 18.11 6.39
CA ALA A 490 0.92 17.11 5.70
C ALA A 490 2.09 17.73 4.92
N GLU A 491 1.88 18.90 4.29
CA GLU A 491 2.94 19.69 3.62
C GLU A 491 4.01 20.16 4.59
N GLN A 492 3.63 20.57 5.81
CA GLN A 492 4.59 20.97 6.85
C GLN A 492 5.51 19.80 7.25
N PHE A 493 4.97 18.59 7.35
CA PHE A 493 5.79 17.40 7.61
C PHE A 493 6.67 17.01 6.43
N ALA A 494 6.21 17.23 5.19
CA ALA A 494 7.01 16.94 4.00
C ALA A 494 8.30 17.76 3.94
N GLU A 495 8.28 19.04 4.37
CA GLU A 495 9.49 19.86 4.48
C GLU A 495 10.45 19.33 5.56
N ALA A 496 9.91 18.92 6.71
CA ALA A 496 10.72 18.32 7.78
C ALA A 496 11.34 16.99 7.34
N ASP A 497 10.56 16.14 6.67
CA ASP A 497 11.02 14.85 6.14
C ASP A 497 12.10 15.04 5.06
N LYS A 498 11.97 16.06 4.19
CA LYS A 498 12.98 16.41 3.18
C LYS A 498 14.29 16.84 3.84
N LYS A 499 14.21 17.74 4.83
CA LYS A 499 15.39 18.19 5.57
C LYS A 499 16.11 17.02 6.23
N ARG A 500 15.37 16.12 6.84
CA ARG A 500 15.95 14.94 7.48
C ARG A 500 16.60 13.97 6.49
N LYS A 501 15.99 13.78 5.31
CA LYS A 501 16.61 12.99 4.25
C LYS A 501 17.97 13.58 3.88
N GLU A 502 18.05 14.90 3.67
CA GLU A 502 19.32 15.60 3.39
C GLU A 502 20.34 15.43 4.53
N GLU A 503 19.88 15.44 5.79
CA GLU A 503 20.73 15.18 6.96
C GLU A 503 21.28 13.76 6.96
N VAL A 504 20.44 12.74 6.71
CA VAL A 504 20.85 11.34 6.63
C VAL A 504 21.78 11.08 5.45
N GLU A 505 21.51 11.66 4.30
CA GLU A 505 22.37 11.57 3.12
C GLU A 505 23.77 12.18 3.40
N THR A 506 23.82 13.31 4.09
CA THR A 506 25.08 13.94 4.54
C THR A 506 25.88 13.01 5.47
N LEU A 507 25.20 12.38 6.44
CA LEU A 507 25.84 11.44 7.36
C LEU A 507 26.38 10.20 6.64
N ASN A 508 25.59 9.62 5.73
CA ASN A 508 26.01 8.46 4.93
C ASN A 508 27.19 8.79 4.01
N HIS A 509 27.18 9.98 3.41
CA HIS A 509 28.29 10.44 2.57
C HIS A 509 29.57 10.63 3.40
N ALA A 510 29.45 11.19 4.61
CA ALA A 510 30.56 11.34 5.53
C ALA A 510 31.17 9.98 5.93
N ASP A 511 30.34 8.98 6.21
CA ASP A 511 30.78 7.63 6.56
C ASP A 511 31.47 6.93 5.36
N SER A 512 30.91 7.07 4.15
CA SER A 512 31.52 6.56 2.91
C SER A 512 32.87 7.22 2.62
N LEU A 513 32.95 8.54 2.74
CA LEU A 513 34.18 9.30 2.54
C LEU A 513 35.26 8.93 3.58
N THR A 514 34.87 8.73 4.84
CA THR A 514 35.77 8.26 5.90
C THR A 514 36.37 6.90 5.52
N TYR A 515 35.53 5.97 5.09
CA TYR A 515 35.97 4.63 4.66
C TYR A 515 36.92 4.68 3.45
N GLU A 516 36.59 5.49 2.44
CA GLU A 516 37.44 5.67 1.26
C GLU A 516 38.81 6.26 1.62
N MET A 517 38.85 7.25 2.48
CA MET A 517 40.10 7.87 2.93
C MET A 517 40.95 6.90 3.75
N GLU A 518 40.33 6.13 4.65
CA GLU A 518 41.03 5.05 5.37
C GLU A 518 41.64 4.00 4.43
N LYS A 519 40.85 3.61 3.41
CA LYS A 519 41.30 2.66 2.39
C LYS A 519 42.49 3.22 1.59
N GLN A 520 42.36 4.46 1.11
CA GLN A 520 43.44 5.14 0.38
C GLN A 520 44.73 5.30 1.22
N LEU A 521 44.57 5.65 2.49
CA LEU A 521 45.71 5.74 3.41
C LEU A 521 46.40 4.39 3.64
N LYS A 522 45.63 3.31 3.72
CA LYS A 522 46.13 1.93 3.86
C LYS A 522 46.84 1.45 2.60
N GLU A 523 46.31 1.73 1.42
CA GLU A 523 46.84 1.24 0.14
C GLU A 523 47.97 2.09 -0.40
N ASN A 524 47.99 3.39 -0.15
CA ASN A 524 48.93 4.34 -0.71
C ASN A 524 49.73 5.16 0.33
N GLY A 525 49.47 4.97 1.62
CA GLY A 525 50.10 5.73 2.69
C GLY A 525 51.62 5.53 2.79
N ASP A 526 52.12 4.37 2.36
CA ASP A 526 53.57 4.10 2.32
C ASP A 526 54.30 4.80 1.15
N LYS A 527 53.53 5.37 0.19
CA LYS A 527 54.03 6.15 -0.94
C LYS A 527 54.06 7.64 -0.65
N LEU A 528 53.42 8.08 0.45
CA LEU A 528 53.42 9.45 0.91
C LEU A 528 54.67 9.78 1.71
N SER A 529 55.06 11.05 1.74
CA SER A 529 56.07 11.50 2.70
C SER A 529 55.54 11.32 4.14
N ALA A 530 56.41 11.17 5.13
CA ALA A 530 56.01 11.04 6.53
C ALA A 530 55.20 12.22 7.02
N GLU A 531 55.45 13.41 6.49
CA GLU A 531 54.74 14.65 6.80
C GLU A 531 53.34 14.65 6.17
N ASP A 532 53.21 14.27 4.90
CA ASP A 532 51.91 14.18 4.19
C ASP A 532 51.02 13.09 4.79
N LYS A 533 51.60 11.92 5.14
CA LYS A 533 50.86 10.84 5.81
C LYS A 533 50.29 11.31 7.16
N ALA A 534 51.12 11.94 7.99
CA ALA A 534 50.68 12.48 9.28
C ALA A 534 49.61 13.58 9.12
N ALA A 535 49.69 14.39 8.05
CA ALA A 535 48.69 15.38 7.73
C ALA A 535 47.35 14.76 7.36
N VAL A 536 47.29 13.72 6.53
CA VAL A 536 46.07 12.99 6.17
C VAL A 536 45.48 12.27 7.39
N GLU A 537 46.31 11.59 8.19
CA GLU A 537 45.85 10.93 9.43
C GLU A 537 45.21 11.91 10.41
N LYS A 538 45.78 13.12 10.53
CA LYS A 538 45.22 14.16 11.37
C LYS A 538 43.88 14.69 10.86
N GLU A 539 43.81 15.03 9.57
CA GLU A 539 42.55 15.53 8.98
C GLU A 539 41.42 14.49 9.10
N LEU A 540 41.76 13.19 8.92
CA LEU A 540 40.82 12.10 9.09
C LEU A 540 40.35 11.95 10.55
N ALA A 541 41.24 12.11 11.52
CA ALA A 541 40.92 12.07 12.95
C ALA A 541 40.04 13.26 13.35
N ASP A 542 40.39 14.47 12.88
CA ASP A 542 39.63 15.70 13.13
C ASP A 542 38.21 15.59 12.51
N PHE A 543 38.10 15.06 11.30
CA PHE A 543 36.81 14.82 10.63
C PHE A 543 35.94 13.81 11.40
N LYS A 544 36.50 12.68 11.84
CA LYS A 544 35.79 11.70 12.67
C LYS A 544 35.24 12.32 13.96
N ALA A 545 36.02 13.18 14.62
CA ALA A 545 35.57 13.87 15.81
C ALA A 545 34.40 14.84 15.53
N VAL A 546 34.36 15.47 14.35
CA VAL A 546 33.21 16.27 13.92
C VAL A 546 32.02 15.37 13.59
N ARG A 547 32.24 14.22 12.93
CA ARG A 547 31.20 13.25 12.58
C ARG A 547 30.48 12.69 13.84
N GLU A 548 31.22 12.45 14.92
CA GLU A 548 30.66 11.97 16.20
C GLU A 548 29.68 12.98 16.84
N ARG A 549 29.78 14.27 16.54
CA ARG A 549 28.87 15.31 17.05
C ARG A 549 27.49 15.25 16.41
N ASN A 550 27.34 14.53 15.31
CA ASN A 550 26.07 14.30 14.62
C ASN A 550 25.35 15.58 14.15
N ASN A 551 26.10 16.66 13.86
CA ASN A 551 25.58 17.93 13.34
C ASN A 551 25.82 17.99 11.82
N PRO A 552 24.77 17.87 10.97
CA PRO A 552 24.91 17.80 9.52
C PRO A 552 25.62 19.00 8.88
N ASP A 553 25.37 20.21 9.36
CA ASP A 553 25.98 21.43 8.81
C ASP A 553 27.49 21.50 9.10
N GLU A 554 27.88 21.13 10.33
CA GLU A 554 29.30 21.03 10.71
C GLU A 554 30.00 19.92 9.91
N ILE A 555 29.35 18.77 9.74
CA ILE A 555 29.86 17.63 9.00
C ILE A 555 30.07 17.98 7.53
N LYS A 556 29.11 18.65 6.88
CA LYS A 556 29.22 19.08 5.49
C LYS A 556 30.40 20.02 5.28
N THR A 557 30.54 21.01 6.16
CA THR A 557 31.66 21.97 6.13
C THR A 557 33.00 21.27 6.34
N ALA A 558 33.08 20.34 7.30
CA ALA A 558 34.30 19.59 7.58
C ALA A 558 34.67 18.61 6.48
N MET A 559 33.67 17.99 5.84
CA MET A 559 33.82 17.08 4.70
C MET A 559 34.44 17.80 3.50
N ASP A 560 33.92 18.97 3.13
CA ASP A 560 34.46 19.79 2.05
C ASP A 560 35.91 20.21 2.35
N ALA A 561 36.20 20.64 3.57
CA ALA A 561 37.53 21.04 4.00
C ALA A 561 38.55 19.87 3.97
N MET A 562 38.15 18.70 4.49
CA MET A 562 38.97 17.49 4.48
C MET A 562 39.25 17.04 3.03
N THR A 563 38.19 16.98 2.22
CA THR A 563 38.28 16.56 0.80
C THR A 563 39.29 17.41 0.04
N GLN A 564 39.22 18.75 0.15
CA GLN A 564 40.16 19.65 -0.52
C GLN A 564 41.61 19.42 -0.11
N LYS A 565 41.84 19.26 1.20
CA LYS A 565 43.21 19.06 1.72
C LYS A 565 43.81 17.70 1.33
N VAL A 566 43.01 16.65 1.49
CA VAL A 566 43.44 15.28 1.22
C VAL A 566 43.67 15.09 -0.28
N TYR A 567 42.78 15.59 -1.14
CA TYR A 567 43.00 15.53 -2.59
C TYR A 567 44.23 16.35 -3.04
N ALA A 568 44.52 17.46 -2.40
CA ALA A 568 45.75 18.21 -2.70
C ALA A 568 47.03 17.41 -2.36
N ILE A 569 47.01 16.60 -1.31
CA ILE A 569 48.14 15.73 -0.91
C ILE A 569 48.25 14.55 -1.88
N PHE A 570 47.21 13.80 -2.13
CA PHE A 570 47.25 12.69 -3.07
C PHE A 570 47.50 13.13 -4.52
N GLY A 571 46.98 14.31 -4.92
CA GLY A 571 47.27 14.89 -6.24
C GLY A 571 48.74 15.15 -6.49
N LYS A 572 49.51 15.56 -5.48
CA LYS A 572 50.96 15.67 -5.58
C LYS A 572 51.64 14.31 -5.78
N LEU A 573 51.16 13.28 -5.10
CA LEU A 573 51.66 11.91 -5.26
C LEU A 573 51.49 11.39 -6.70
N TYR A 574 50.33 11.61 -7.29
CA TYR A 574 50.04 11.21 -8.66
C TYR A 574 50.83 12.03 -9.70
N GLN A 575 51.08 13.31 -9.45
CA GLN A 575 51.93 14.15 -10.30
C GLN A 575 53.40 13.75 -10.24
N GLN A 576 53.92 13.27 -9.10
CA GLN A 576 55.30 12.78 -8.96
C GLN A 576 55.51 11.40 -9.57
N GLN A 577 54.47 10.56 -9.70
CA GLN A 577 54.54 9.25 -10.34
C GLN A 577 54.17 9.29 -11.84
N GLY A 578 53.62 10.39 -12.34
CA GLY A 578 53.06 10.57 -13.70
C GLY A 578 54.04 11.10 -14.73
N GLY A 579 55.27 10.62 -14.74
CA GLY A 579 56.17 10.74 -15.90
C GLY A 579 56.08 9.55 -16.84
N ALA A 580 54.90 9.02 -17.20
CA ALA A 580 54.55 8.25 -18.40
C ALA A 580 53.23 7.48 -18.20
N GLN A 581 52.30 7.76 -19.10
CA GLN A 581 51.04 7.03 -19.39
C GLN A 581 49.84 7.20 -18.41
N GLY A 582 48.86 7.94 -18.91
CA GLY A 582 47.44 7.71 -18.66
C GLY A 582 46.97 7.99 -17.24
N ALA A 583 46.52 9.24 -16.97
CA ALA A 583 45.71 9.51 -15.80
C ALA A 583 44.42 8.66 -15.86
N PRO A 584 44.08 7.89 -14.84
CA PRO A 584 42.71 7.40 -14.72
C PRO A 584 41.82 8.62 -14.43
N ASP A 585 40.83 8.79 -15.27
CA ASP A 585 39.73 9.76 -15.09
C ASP A 585 39.03 9.43 -13.77
N MET A 586 39.38 10.13 -12.72
CA MET A 586 38.66 10.10 -11.47
C MET A 586 37.46 11.04 -11.65
N GLY A 587 36.36 10.44 -12.12
CA GLY A 587 35.10 11.11 -12.37
C GLY A 587 34.67 12.00 -11.22
N ASN A 588 34.54 13.25 -11.53
CA ASN A 588 33.94 14.27 -10.71
C ASN A 588 32.45 13.91 -10.49
N ALA A 589 32.13 13.23 -9.40
CA ALA A 589 30.77 12.95 -8.99
C ALA A 589 30.19 14.14 -8.23
N GLY A 590 30.12 15.27 -8.91
CA GLY A 590 29.26 16.39 -8.54
C GLY A 590 28.23 16.60 -9.65
N PRO A 591 26.99 16.92 -9.37
CA PRO A 591 26.02 17.20 -10.41
C PRO A 591 26.45 18.46 -11.17
N GLN A 592 27.04 18.32 -12.34
CA GLN A 592 27.17 19.42 -13.27
C GLN A 592 25.82 19.63 -13.98
N PRO A 593 25.35 20.88 -14.13
CA PRO A 593 24.22 21.17 -14.99
C PRO A 593 24.61 20.78 -16.43
N GLY A 594 23.81 19.88 -17.04
CA GLY A 594 24.00 19.47 -18.42
C GLY A 594 23.98 20.66 -19.36
N THR A 595 24.99 20.78 -20.20
CA THR A 595 25.00 21.70 -21.35
C THR A 595 24.01 21.20 -22.38
N GLN A 596 23.00 21.99 -22.65
CA GLN A 596 22.03 21.79 -23.72
C GLN A 596 22.71 22.02 -25.07
N ASN A 597 22.60 21.09 -25.99
CA ASN A 597 22.92 21.30 -27.38
C ASN A 597 21.79 22.09 -28.06
N ASP A 598 22.10 22.83 -29.12
CA ASP A 598 21.16 23.73 -29.85
C ASP A 598 19.95 23.00 -30.50
N ASP A 599 19.88 21.66 -30.44
CA ASP A 599 18.79 20.82 -30.96
C ASP A 599 17.92 20.16 -29.87
N GLY A 600 18.18 20.39 -28.60
CA GLY A 600 17.35 19.91 -27.49
C GLY A 600 17.54 18.42 -27.13
N SER A 601 18.60 17.75 -27.59
CA SER A 601 18.89 16.34 -27.25
C SER A 601 20.12 16.17 -26.34
N PHE A 602 20.10 15.11 -25.50
CA PHE A 602 21.24 14.70 -24.66
C PHE A 602 21.96 13.52 -25.31
N ASN A 603 23.27 13.58 -25.41
CA ASN A 603 24.09 12.44 -25.82
C ASN A 603 24.35 11.51 -24.64
N ALA A 604 23.84 10.28 -24.70
CA ALA A 604 24.27 9.17 -23.85
C ALA A 604 25.40 8.44 -24.58
N ASP A 605 26.63 8.57 -24.11
CA ASP A 605 27.75 7.77 -24.61
C ASP A 605 27.86 6.47 -23.78
N GLY A 606 27.35 5.39 -24.34
CA GLY A 606 27.44 4.03 -23.83
C GLY A 606 28.07 3.12 -24.87
N SER A 607 29.38 3.07 -24.93
CA SER A 607 30.07 2.03 -25.71
C SER A 607 30.22 0.76 -24.90
N VAL A 608 29.55 -0.32 -25.38
CA VAL A 608 29.77 -1.71 -24.98
C VAL A 608 30.75 -2.36 -25.95
N GLN A 609 31.76 -3.01 -25.44
CA GLN A 609 32.31 -4.23 -26.00
C GLN A 609 32.22 -5.34 -24.98
#